data_c1d254bd7514ace0a528048b8546692b
#
_entry.id   c1d254bd7514ace0a528048b8546692b
#
_cell.length_a   1.000
_cell.length_b   1.000
_cell.length_c   1.000
_cell.angle_alpha   90.00
_cell.angle_beta   90.00
_cell.angle_gamma   90.00
#
_symmetry.space_group_name_H-M   'P 1'
#
loop_
_entity.id
_entity.type
_entity.pdbx_description
1 polymer ?
#
loop_
_entity_poly.entity_id
_entity_poly.type
_entity_poly.pdbx_seq_one_letter_code
_entity_poly.pdbx_strand_id
1 'polypeptide(L)'
;MDALIGEVVEDSRFETVLVSREEEAVGVLVGAWVGGDRGALLCQSSGLANTFNAIGSLSVPARVPFLGVVTRRGNLGEFNIAQVPAGYNMDKLLDDVGVRNTVVTDPEGVRETVTLAGETAFATQSPYVVLLDQTVTGRKPEATE
;
A
#
# COMPACT_ATOMS: atom_id res chain seq x y z
N MET A 1 8.10 -2.81 7.48
CA MET A 1 7.29 -1.58 7.36
C MET A 1 7.70 -0.55 8.41
N ASP A 2 7.90 -0.94 9.64
CA ASP A 2 8.18 -0.03 10.77
C ASP A 2 9.38 0.91 10.50
N ALA A 3 10.48 0.40 9.95
CA ALA A 3 11.63 1.22 9.58
C ALA A 3 11.29 2.26 8.49
N LEU A 4 10.52 1.88 7.46
CA LEU A 4 10.10 2.80 6.41
C LEU A 4 9.18 3.90 6.97
N ILE A 5 8.23 3.54 7.85
CA ILE A 5 7.34 4.51 8.49
C ILE A 5 8.16 5.46 9.36
N GLY A 6 9.12 4.95 10.13
CA GLY A 6 10.01 5.79 10.95
C GLY A 6 10.76 6.83 10.11
N GLU A 7 11.39 6.41 9.03
CA GLU A 7 12.11 7.31 8.11
C GLU A 7 11.19 8.37 7.48
N VAL A 8 9.96 7.99 7.09
CA VAL A 8 9.01 8.93 6.50
C VAL A 8 8.50 9.94 7.52
N VAL A 9 8.24 9.51 8.76
CA VAL A 9 7.75 10.40 9.83
C VAL A 9 8.81 11.42 10.26
N GLU A 10 10.08 11.04 10.23
CA GLU A 10 11.20 11.94 10.59
C GLU A 10 11.62 12.88 9.45
N ASP A 11 11.21 12.61 8.20
CA ASP A 11 11.59 13.40 7.03
C ASP A 11 10.63 14.57 6.83
N SER A 12 11.11 15.79 7.05
CA SER A 12 10.35 17.04 6.92
C SER A 12 9.79 17.34 5.51
N ARG A 13 10.16 16.54 4.50
CA ARG A 13 9.57 16.64 3.14
C ARG A 13 8.18 16.01 3.06
N PHE A 14 7.78 15.23 4.06
CA PHE A 14 6.50 14.56 4.11
C PHE A 14 5.64 15.11 5.25
N GLU A 15 4.36 15.30 4.97
CA GLU A 15 3.34 15.46 5.98
C GLU A 15 2.71 14.09 6.27
N THR A 16 2.86 13.60 7.50
CA THR A 16 2.39 12.28 7.89
C THR A 16 1.08 12.37 8.66
N VAL A 17 0.06 11.70 8.16
CA VAL A 17 -1.25 11.60 8.80
C VAL A 17 -1.45 10.15 9.28
N LEU A 18 -1.57 9.97 10.60
CA LEU A 18 -1.93 8.69 11.20
C LEU A 18 -3.45 8.56 11.23
N VAL A 19 -3.95 7.43 10.74
CA VAL A 19 -5.38 7.13 10.73
C VAL A 19 -5.70 5.96 11.65
N SER A 20 -6.89 5.94 12.22
CA SER A 20 -7.34 4.86 13.09
C SER A 20 -7.78 3.63 12.31
N ARG A 21 -8.27 3.84 11.08
CA ARG A 21 -8.69 2.80 10.15
C ARG A 21 -8.19 3.12 8.75
N GLU A 22 -7.72 2.11 8.04
CA GLU A 22 -7.09 2.30 6.74
C GLU A 22 -8.03 2.90 5.67
N GLU A 23 -9.33 2.66 5.75
CA GLU A 23 -10.28 3.30 4.83
C GLU A 23 -10.35 4.82 4.98
N GLU A 24 -10.05 5.37 6.16
CA GLU A 24 -9.97 6.82 6.37
C GLU A 24 -8.86 7.44 5.53
N ALA A 25 -7.75 6.72 5.36
CA ALA A 25 -6.62 7.19 4.56
C ALA A 25 -7.02 7.47 3.11
N VAL A 26 -7.95 6.69 2.54
CA VAL A 26 -8.43 6.96 1.16
C VAL A 26 -9.10 8.32 1.07
N GLY A 27 -9.91 8.69 2.07
CA GLY A 27 -10.52 10.02 2.15
C GLY A 27 -9.49 11.14 2.28
N VAL A 28 -8.47 10.93 3.12
CA VAL A 28 -7.36 11.90 3.29
C VAL A 28 -6.59 12.08 1.97
N LEU A 29 -6.27 10.98 1.27
CA LEU A 29 -5.56 11.00 -0.01
C LEU A 29 -6.38 11.70 -1.10
N VAL A 30 -7.69 11.49 -1.12
CA VAL A 30 -8.60 12.20 -2.03
C VAL A 30 -8.62 13.70 -1.72
N GLY A 31 -8.70 14.08 -0.45
CA GLY A 31 -8.63 15.49 -0.02
C GLY A 31 -7.30 16.15 -0.41
N ALA A 32 -6.18 15.48 -0.19
CA ALA A 32 -4.86 15.96 -0.57
C ALA A 32 -4.76 16.20 -2.08
N TRP A 33 -5.21 15.24 -2.90
CA TRP A 33 -5.23 15.38 -4.36
C TRP A 33 -6.08 16.55 -4.84
N VAL A 34 -7.27 16.73 -4.26
CA VAL A 34 -8.13 17.89 -4.59
C VAL A 34 -7.48 19.21 -4.14
N GLY A 35 -6.69 19.18 -3.05
CA GLY A 35 -5.89 20.30 -2.57
C GLY A 35 -4.65 20.61 -3.43
N GLY A 36 -4.30 19.73 -4.38
CA GLY A 36 -3.13 19.87 -5.25
C GLY A 36 -1.89 19.10 -4.81
N ASP A 37 -2.01 18.29 -3.75
CA ASP A 37 -0.92 17.50 -3.19
C ASP A 37 -0.97 16.03 -3.68
N ARG A 38 0.19 15.38 -3.60
CA ARG A 38 0.32 13.95 -3.91
C ARG A 38 0.45 13.16 -2.62
N GLY A 39 -0.29 12.05 -2.53
CA GLY A 39 -0.28 11.23 -1.33
C GLY A 39 0.14 9.79 -1.57
N ALA A 40 0.65 9.16 -0.51
CA ALA A 40 0.96 7.73 -0.48
C ALA A 40 0.31 7.05 0.72
N LEU A 41 -0.14 5.81 0.53
CA LEU A 41 -0.65 4.92 1.58
C LEU A 41 0.43 3.94 1.99
N LEU A 42 0.78 3.92 3.27
CA LEU A 42 1.68 2.93 3.86
C LEU A 42 0.90 2.04 4.84
N CYS A 43 0.76 0.77 4.52
CA CYS A 43 0.05 -0.18 5.38
C CYS A 43 0.49 -1.63 5.11
N GLN A 44 -0.13 -2.58 5.80
CA GLN A 44 -0.01 -3.99 5.46
C GLN A 44 -1.23 -4.48 4.66
N SER A 45 -1.13 -5.67 4.04
CA SER A 45 -2.19 -6.20 3.17
C SER A 45 -3.55 -6.36 3.84
N SER A 46 -3.61 -6.74 5.13
CA SER A 46 -4.89 -6.82 5.85
C SER A 46 -5.53 -5.44 6.03
N GLY A 47 -4.74 -4.39 6.25
CA GLY A 47 -5.23 -3.02 6.29
C GLY A 47 -5.69 -2.52 4.92
N LEU A 48 -4.93 -2.85 3.86
CA LEU A 48 -5.35 -2.52 2.51
C LEU A 48 -6.70 -3.16 2.15
N ALA A 49 -6.97 -4.39 2.60
CA ALA A 49 -8.26 -5.03 2.37
C ALA A 49 -9.46 -4.23 2.94
N ASN A 50 -9.27 -3.52 4.05
CA ASN A 50 -10.29 -2.64 4.62
C ASN A 50 -10.60 -1.44 3.72
N THR A 51 -9.69 -1.06 2.81
CA THR A 51 -9.85 0.13 1.95
C THR A 51 -10.62 -0.16 0.66
N PHE A 52 -10.91 -1.40 0.31
CA PHE A 52 -11.43 -1.76 -1.02
C PHE A 52 -12.74 -1.07 -1.36
N ASN A 53 -13.66 -0.96 -0.42
CA ASN A 53 -14.90 -0.23 -0.65
C ASN A 53 -14.63 1.26 -0.93
N ALA A 54 -13.77 1.90 -0.16
CA ALA A 54 -13.43 3.31 -0.37
C ALA A 54 -12.67 3.54 -1.69
N ILE A 55 -11.75 2.65 -2.04
CA ILE A 55 -11.05 2.71 -3.33
C ILE A 55 -12.02 2.53 -4.49
N GLY A 56 -12.85 1.49 -4.46
CA GLY A 56 -13.77 1.14 -5.54
C GLY A 56 -14.93 2.12 -5.71
N SER A 57 -15.38 2.77 -4.62
CA SER A 57 -16.50 3.72 -4.66
C SER A 57 -16.08 5.20 -4.76
N LEU A 58 -14.85 5.54 -4.42
CA LEU A 58 -14.38 6.93 -4.40
C LEU A 58 -13.14 7.14 -5.29
N SER A 59 -12.00 6.52 -4.98
CA SER A 59 -10.74 6.83 -5.66
C SER A 59 -10.78 6.44 -7.15
N VAL A 60 -11.18 5.22 -7.48
CA VAL A 60 -11.23 4.72 -8.87
C VAL A 60 -12.22 5.51 -9.72
N PRO A 61 -13.51 5.65 -9.37
CA PRO A 61 -14.48 6.34 -10.20
C PRO A 61 -14.22 7.85 -10.30
N ALA A 62 -13.67 8.47 -9.27
CA ALA A 62 -13.31 9.88 -9.28
C ALA A 62 -11.93 10.15 -9.94
N ARG A 63 -11.20 9.11 -10.37
CA ARG A 63 -9.87 9.19 -10.97
C ARG A 63 -8.86 9.91 -10.05
N VAL A 64 -8.92 9.64 -8.77
CA VAL A 64 -7.98 10.18 -7.79
C VAL A 64 -6.81 9.23 -7.61
N PRO A 65 -5.59 9.64 -8.00
CA PRO A 65 -4.41 8.81 -7.86
C PRO A 65 -3.86 8.82 -6.44
N PHE A 66 -3.24 7.73 -6.06
CA PHE A 66 -2.30 7.65 -4.95
C PHE A 66 -1.32 6.50 -5.17
N LEU A 67 -0.17 6.56 -4.52
CA LEU A 67 0.79 5.46 -4.45
C LEU A 67 0.51 4.63 -3.19
N GLY A 68 0.25 3.33 -3.33
CA GLY A 68 0.26 2.40 -2.20
C GLY A 68 1.61 1.70 -2.09
N VAL A 69 2.24 1.70 -0.92
CA VAL A 69 3.39 0.85 -0.59
C VAL A 69 3.00 -0.06 0.56
N VAL A 70 2.78 -1.32 0.25
CA VAL A 70 2.08 -2.25 1.12
C VAL A 70 2.91 -3.50 1.38
N THR A 71 3.11 -3.85 2.64
CA THR A 71 3.74 -5.14 2.96
C THR A 71 2.75 -6.26 2.71
N ARG A 72 3.09 -7.14 1.76
CA ARG A 72 2.29 -8.32 1.45
C ARG A 72 2.53 -9.40 2.49
N ARG A 73 1.45 -9.80 3.14
CA ARG A 73 1.42 -10.93 4.09
C ARG A 73 0.80 -12.16 3.42
N GLY A 74 0.80 -13.28 4.10
CA GLY A 74 0.08 -14.48 3.68
C GLY A 74 0.78 -15.34 2.64
N ASN A 75 2.02 -15.03 2.26
CA ASN A 75 2.83 -15.82 1.32
C ASN A 75 3.87 -16.69 2.04
N LEU A 76 4.85 -17.20 1.32
CA LEU A 76 5.92 -18.05 1.85
C LEU A 76 6.59 -17.40 3.08
N GLY A 77 6.58 -18.12 4.21
CA GLY A 77 7.10 -17.61 5.48
C GLY A 77 6.07 -16.90 6.36
N GLU A 78 4.78 -16.95 6.02
CA GLU A 78 3.71 -16.46 6.89
C GLU A 78 3.31 -17.54 7.91
N PHE A 79 3.34 -17.19 9.19
CA PHE A 79 2.96 -18.07 10.29
C PHE A 79 1.62 -17.68 10.93
N ASN A 80 1.06 -16.53 10.58
CA ASN A 80 -0.25 -16.09 11.06
C ASN A 80 -1.32 -16.41 10.03
N ILE A 81 -2.12 -17.42 10.29
CA ILE A 81 -3.19 -17.87 9.39
C ILE A 81 -4.22 -16.77 9.08
N ALA A 82 -4.43 -15.81 9.97
CA ALA A 82 -5.36 -14.71 9.74
C ALA A 82 -4.88 -13.75 8.62
N GLN A 83 -3.59 -13.77 8.28
CA GLN A 83 -3.02 -12.94 7.21
C GLN A 83 -3.11 -13.59 5.83
N VAL A 84 -3.34 -14.91 5.78
CA VAL A 84 -3.28 -15.68 4.53
C VAL A 84 -4.41 -15.33 3.56
N PRO A 85 -5.69 -15.28 3.94
CA PRO A 85 -6.78 -15.13 2.98
C PRO A 85 -6.71 -13.85 2.16
N ALA A 86 -6.50 -12.71 2.81
CA ALA A 86 -6.38 -11.43 2.14
C ALA A 86 -4.98 -11.23 1.52
N GLY A 87 -3.92 -11.55 2.27
CA GLY A 87 -2.55 -11.27 1.86
C GLY A 87 -2.09 -12.06 0.65
N TYR A 88 -2.41 -13.37 0.61
CA TYR A 88 -2.01 -14.25 -0.49
C TYR A 88 -2.59 -13.84 -1.86
N ASN A 89 -3.85 -13.41 -1.89
CA ASN A 89 -4.54 -13.01 -3.11
C ASN A 89 -4.62 -11.50 -3.29
N MET A 90 -3.85 -10.70 -2.59
CA MET A 90 -3.97 -9.24 -2.59
C MET A 90 -3.81 -8.64 -3.98
N ASP A 91 -2.90 -9.15 -4.80
CA ASP A 91 -2.70 -8.75 -6.19
C ASP A 91 -3.97 -8.94 -7.04
N LYS A 92 -4.61 -10.09 -6.94
CA LYS A 92 -5.86 -10.39 -7.66
C LYS A 92 -7.04 -9.56 -7.16
N LEU A 93 -7.13 -9.36 -5.85
CA LEU A 93 -8.18 -8.52 -5.25
C LEU A 93 -8.05 -7.05 -5.71
N LEU A 94 -6.83 -6.56 -5.87
CA LEU A 94 -6.59 -5.23 -6.45
C LEU A 94 -6.99 -5.17 -7.92
N ASP A 95 -6.68 -6.19 -8.71
CA ASP A 95 -7.12 -6.29 -10.11
C ASP A 95 -8.65 -6.27 -10.21
N ASP A 96 -9.34 -7.01 -9.34
CA ASP A 96 -10.81 -7.10 -9.31
C ASP A 96 -11.48 -5.74 -8.99
N VAL A 97 -10.84 -4.90 -8.17
CA VAL A 97 -11.33 -3.54 -7.90
C VAL A 97 -10.79 -2.48 -8.87
N GLY A 98 -10.04 -2.90 -9.90
CA GLY A 98 -9.53 -2.03 -10.95
C GLY A 98 -8.29 -1.22 -10.55
N VAL A 99 -7.51 -1.68 -9.58
CA VAL A 99 -6.28 -1.04 -9.12
C VAL A 99 -5.06 -1.78 -9.66
N ARG A 100 -4.25 -1.07 -10.44
CA ARG A 100 -2.97 -1.63 -10.92
C ARG A 100 -2.02 -1.86 -9.76
N ASN A 101 -1.29 -2.96 -9.85
CA ASN A 101 -0.35 -3.32 -8.80
C ASN A 101 0.88 -4.07 -9.34
N THR A 102 1.91 -4.15 -8.52
CA THR A 102 3.12 -4.93 -8.80
C THR A 102 3.63 -5.55 -7.50
N VAL A 103 3.90 -6.84 -7.53
CA VAL A 103 4.56 -7.55 -6.42
C VAL A 103 6.07 -7.46 -6.60
N VAL A 104 6.78 -7.01 -5.57
CA VAL A 104 8.24 -6.94 -5.53
C VAL A 104 8.75 -8.02 -4.59
N THR A 105 9.58 -8.92 -5.13
CA THR A 105 10.20 -10.03 -4.41
C THR A 105 11.71 -9.89 -4.22
N ASP A 106 12.32 -8.92 -4.93
CA ASP A 106 13.74 -8.59 -4.89
C ASP A 106 13.95 -7.22 -4.23
N PRO A 107 14.71 -7.13 -3.13
CA PRO A 107 15.03 -5.85 -2.48
C PRO A 107 15.68 -4.82 -3.38
N GLU A 108 16.51 -5.24 -4.35
CA GLU A 108 17.20 -4.34 -5.27
C GLU A 108 16.23 -3.61 -6.21
N GLY A 109 15.11 -4.24 -6.57
CA GLY A 109 14.08 -3.67 -7.44
C GLY A 109 13.12 -2.70 -6.76
N VAL A 110 13.12 -2.59 -5.43
CA VAL A 110 12.12 -1.79 -4.68
C VAL A 110 12.14 -0.32 -5.10
N ARG A 111 13.30 0.31 -5.12
CA ARG A 111 13.42 1.75 -5.42
C ARG A 111 12.86 2.07 -6.81
N GLU A 112 13.29 1.34 -7.82
CA GLU A 112 12.85 1.57 -9.19
C GLU A 112 11.35 1.34 -9.34
N THR A 113 10.84 0.23 -8.79
CA THR A 113 9.40 -0.10 -8.87
C THR A 113 8.54 0.95 -8.19
N VAL A 114 8.90 1.40 -6.98
CA VAL A 114 8.16 2.43 -6.24
C VAL A 114 8.16 3.76 -7.00
N THR A 115 9.30 4.14 -7.59
CA THR A 115 9.41 5.36 -8.40
C THR A 115 8.48 5.29 -9.62
N LEU A 116 8.59 4.24 -10.43
CA LEU A 116 7.76 4.06 -11.62
C LEU A 116 6.26 3.93 -11.31
N ALA A 117 5.93 3.26 -10.20
CA ALA A 117 4.54 3.12 -9.75
C ALA A 117 3.95 4.49 -9.38
N GLY A 118 4.70 5.32 -8.64
CA GLY A 118 4.29 6.68 -8.30
C GLY A 118 4.10 7.55 -9.53
N GLU A 119 5.09 7.59 -10.43
CA GLU A 119 4.99 8.32 -11.71
C GLU A 119 3.78 7.86 -12.52
N THR A 120 3.58 6.54 -12.61
CA THR A 120 2.44 5.96 -13.33
C THR A 120 1.10 6.34 -12.70
N ALA A 121 0.97 6.25 -11.37
CA ALA A 121 -0.25 6.60 -10.67
C ALA A 121 -0.67 8.04 -10.97
N PHE A 122 0.23 8.99 -10.79
CA PHE A 122 -0.09 10.42 -10.94
C PHE A 122 -0.24 10.85 -12.40
N ALA A 123 0.55 10.29 -13.32
CA ALA A 123 0.41 10.58 -14.75
C ALA A 123 -0.91 10.06 -15.34
N THR A 124 -1.39 8.91 -14.86
CA THR A 124 -2.62 8.28 -15.38
C THR A 124 -3.87 8.59 -14.54
N GLN A 125 -3.72 9.37 -13.47
CA GLN A 125 -4.80 9.70 -12.52
C GLN A 125 -5.53 8.44 -12.04
N SER A 126 -4.78 7.47 -11.54
CA SER A 126 -5.32 6.20 -11.06
C SER A 126 -4.43 5.64 -9.94
N PRO A 127 -4.98 5.01 -8.91
CA PRO A 127 -4.17 4.38 -7.88
C PRO A 127 -3.21 3.34 -8.46
N TYR A 128 -2.04 3.24 -7.83
CA TYR A 128 -1.09 2.16 -8.10
C TYR A 128 -0.54 1.61 -6.78
N VAL A 129 -0.53 0.30 -6.61
CA VAL A 129 -0.07 -0.34 -5.37
C VAL A 129 1.17 -1.20 -5.63
N VAL A 130 2.23 -0.93 -4.87
CA VAL A 130 3.42 -1.78 -4.82
C VAL A 130 3.29 -2.71 -3.60
N LEU A 131 3.27 -4.00 -3.86
CA LEU A 131 3.19 -5.05 -2.84
C LEU A 131 4.60 -5.56 -2.53
N LEU A 132 5.14 -5.22 -1.38
CA LEU A 132 6.44 -5.71 -0.91
C LEU A 132 6.26 -7.08 -0.26
N ASP A 133 6.79 -8.11 -0.89
CA ASP A 133 6.72 -9.49 -0.38
C ASP A 133 7.56 -9.67 0.90
N GLN A 134 7.31 -10.74 1.64
CA GLN A 134 8.08 -11.07 2.84
C GLN A 134 9.56 -11.38 2.54
N THR A 135 9.90 -11.74 1.32
CA THR A 135 11.30 -11.85 0.88
C THR A 135 12.03 -10.50 0.92
N VAL A 136 11.30 -9.40 0.74
CA VAL A 136 11.82 -8.02 0.81
C VAL A 136 11.77 -7.47 2.23
N THR A 137 10.66 -7.69 2.93
CA THR A 137 10.39 -7.03 4.23
C THR A 137 10.88 -7.83 5.44
N GLY A 138 11.34 -9.05 5.22
CA GLY A 138 11.74 -9.97 6.28
C GLY A 138 10.53 -10.64 6.97
N ARG A 139 10.84 -11.71 7.71
CA ARG A 139 9.85 -12.45 8.51
C ARG A 139 9.67 -11.77 9.87
N LYS A 140 8.46 -11.73 10.38
CA LYS A 140 8.29 -11.50 11.82
C LYS A 140 8.86 -12.73 12.56
N PRO A 141 9.66 -12.55 13.63
CA PRO A 141 10.08 -13.67 14.45
C PRO A 141 8.83 -14.38 15.00
N GLU A 142 8.89 -15.71 15.10
CA GLU A 142 7.88 -16.46 15.86
C GLU A 142 7.77 -15.85 17.25
N ALA A 143 6.53 -15.64 17.72
CA ALA A 143 6.34 -15.30 19.11
C ALA A 143 6.87 -16.47 19.93
N THR A 144 8.04 -16.29 20.56
CA THR A 144 8.53 -17.25 21.57
C THR A 144 7.52 -17.23 22.70
N GLU A 145 6.89 -18.40 22.94
CA GLU A 145 6.06 -18.68 24.11
C GLU A 145 6.81 -18.39 25.41
#